data_8d9b6e4192c6763beb256894560b1c25
#
_entry.id   8d9b6e4192c6763beb256894560b1c25
#
_cell.length_a   1.000
_cell.length_b   1.000
_cell.length_c   1.000
_cell.angle_alpha   90.00
_cell.angle_beta   90.00
_cell.angle_gamma   90.00
#
_symmetry.space_group_name_H-M   'P 1'
#
loop_
_entity.id
_entity.type
_entity.pdbx_description
1 polymer ?
#
loop_
_entity_poly.entity_id
_entity_poly.type
_entity_poly.pdbx_seq_one_letter_code
_entity_poly.pdbx_strand_id
1 'polypeptide(L)'
;MKKRIALLFGMLLFVCLAKAQTVGKEPFPYYIGKDYVVVGVSANTSDKELLDIRKNVLKYSSVRFTNFDVIRGKDGKIQFLSMEIDCRDGYKASISHSFEKGDKSVHGFIRDYTRTNYDRAFYYGDLTTEQAGIERVKRVLEKPKEAEQ
;
A
#
# COMPACT_ATOMS: atom_id res chain seq x y z
N MET A 1 -57.60 25.54 18.08
CA MET A 1 -56.85 24.62 17.20
C MET A 1 -55.40 25.07 17.13
N LYS A 2 -54.52 24.38 17.84
CA LYS A 2 -53.08 24.73 17.92
C LYS A 2 -52.35 23.89 16.88
N LYS A 3 -51.88 24.51 15.81
CA LYS A 3 -51.02 23.85 14.83
C LYS A 3 -49.59 23.75 15.42
N ARG A 4 -49.16 22.57 15.72
CA ARG A 4 -47.78 22.29 16.09
C ARG A 4 -46.95 22.20 14.83
N ILE A 5 -46.11 23.21 14.63
CA ILE A 5 -45.07 23.18 13.60
C ILE A 5 -43.94 22.32 14.17
N ALA A 6 -43.79 21.13 13.60
CA ALA A 6 -42.66 20.28 13.89
C ALA A 6 -41.44 20.83 13.12
N LEU A 7 -40.53 21.47 13.85
CA LEU A 7 -39.22 21.85 13.32
C LEU A 7 -38.40 20.56 13.15
N LEU A 8 -38.34 20.08 11.94
CA LEU A 8 -37.39 19.06 11.51
C LEU A 8 -36.01 19.72 11.45
N PHE A 9 -35.29 19.64 12.55
CA PHE A 9 -33.87 19.89 12.58
C PHE A 9 -33.20 18.82 11.76
N GLY A 10 -32.95 19.13 10.51
CA GLY A 10 -32.07 18.33 9.64
C GLY A 10 -30.68 18.36 10.23
N MET A 11 -30.35 17.33 10.99
CA MET A 11 -29.00 17.07 11.44
C MET A 11 -28.19 16.71 10.23
N LEU A 12 -27.58 17.71 9.63
CA LEU A 12 -26.59 17.58 8.56
C LEU A 12 -25.41 16.85 9.18
N LEU A 13 -25.44 15.53 9.12
CA LEU A 13 -24.27 14.69 9.36
C LEU A 13 -23.22 15.10 8.34
N PHE A 14 -22.35 16.00 8.75
CA PHE A 14 -21.05 16.16 8.12
C PHE A 14 -20.31 14.85 8.33
N VAL A 15 -20.56 13.90 7.45
CA VAL A 15 -19.65 12.78 7.28
C VAL A 15 -18.36 13.42 6.76
N CYS A 16 -17.47 13.77 7.69
CA CYS A 16 -16.07 13.90 7.36
C CYS A 16 -15.68 12.59 6.71
N LEU A 17 -15.68 12.58 5.38
CA LEU A 17 -14.97 11.60 4.58
C LEU A 17 -13.50 11.75 4.95
N ALA A 18 -13.11 11.19 6.08
CA ALA A 18 -11.76 10.74 6.28
C ALA A 18 -11.46 9.94 5.03
N LYS A 19 -10.54 10.44 4.19
CA LYS A 19 -10.14 9.77 2.95
C LYS A 19 -9.72 8.38 3.38
N ALA A 20 -10.61 7.43 3.19
CA ALA A 20 -10.40 6.06 3.56
C ALA A 20 -9.11 5.64 2.89
N GLN A 21 -8.11 5.39 3.70
CA GLN A 21 -6.89 4.76 3.26
C GLN A 21 -7.32 3.44 2.65
N THR A 22 -7.14 3.30 1.35
CA THR A 22 -7.59 2.12 0.64
C THR A 22 -6.62 1.00 1.00
N VAL A 23 -6.96 0.27 2.05
CA VAL A 23 -6.31 -1.01 2.36
C VAL A 23 -6.85 -2.00 1.33
N GLY A 24 -6.02 -2.43 0.41
CA GLY A 24 -6.40 -3.46 -0.56
C GLY A 24 -6.75 -4.77 0.15
N LYS A 25 -7.58 -5.59 -0.49
CA LYS A 25 -7.94 -6.93 -0.01
C LYS A 25 -6.69 -7.79 0.18
N GLU A 26 -6.70 -8.55 1.26
CA GLU A 26 -5.70 -9.56 1.64
C GLU A 26 -5.09 -10.38 0.48
N PRO A 27 -3.80 -10.62 0.52
CA PRO A 27 -2.77 -9.98 1.32
C PRO A 27 -2.36 -8.64 0.68
N PHE A 28 -2.50 -7.57 1.41
CA PHE A 28 -2.48 -6.16 1.02
C PHE A 28 -1.59 -5.79 -0.19
N PRO A 29 -2.16 -5.26 -1.29
CA PRO A 29 -1.35 -4.81 -2.42
C PRO A 29 -0.64 -3.48 -2.14
N TYR A 30 -1.22 -2.59 -1.33
CA TYR A 30 -0.57 -1.33 -0.98
C TYR A 30 -1.24 -0.60 0.20
N TYR A 31 -0.45 0.22 0.87
CA TYR A 31 -0.89 1.23 1.84
C TYR A 31 -0.15 2.53 1.55
N ILE A 32 -0.86 3.64 1.43
CA ILE A 32 -0.26 4.96 1.20
C ILE A 32 -0.84 5.93 2.23
N GLY A 33 -0.02 6.27 3.20
CA GLY A 33 -0.32 7.24 4.24
C GLY A 33 0.74 8.34 4.29
N LYS A 34 0.54 9.30 5.18
CA LYS A 34 1.46 10.41 5.39
C LYS A 34 2.85 9.93 5.81
N ASP A 35 2.89 8.96 6.71
CA ASP A 35 4.11 8.49 7.36
C ASP A 35 4.69 7.23 6.72
N TYR A 36 3.90 6.52 5.92
CA TYR A 36 4.29 5.24 5.33
C TYR A 36 3.78 5.08 3.90
N VAL A 37 4.59 4.43 3.08
CA VAL A 37 4.16 3.84 1.81
C VAL A 37 4.55 2.36 1.83
N VAL A 38 3.58 1.49 1.65
CA VAL A 38 3.77 0.03 1.50
C VAL A 38 3.19 -0.37 0.17
N VAL A 39 3.97 -1.05 -0.63
CA VAL A 39 3.53 -1.64 -1.91
C VAL A 39 3.97 -3.08 -1.93
N GLY A 40 3.04 -3.98 -2.17
CA GLY A 40 3.31 -5.41 -2.34
C GLY A 40 2.62 -5.96 -3.58
N VAL A 41 3.31 -6.86 -4.26
CA VAL A 41 2.83 -7.59 -5.45
C VAL A 41 3.02 -9.08 -5.20
N SER A 42 1.97 -9.85 -5.42
CA SER A 42 1.97 -11.32 -5.37
C SER A 42 1.69 -11.92 -6.75
N ALA A 43 1.85 -13.21 -6.89
CA ALA A 43 1.46 -13.91 -8.12
C ALA A 43 0.00 -13.68 -8.53
N ASN A 44 -0.89 -13.41 -7.58
CA ASN A 44 -2.32 -13.24 -7.80
C ASN A 44 -2.75 -11.77 -8.01
N THR A 45 -1.84 -10.81 -7.91
CA THR A 45 -2.17 -9.38 -8.10
C THR A 45 -2.69 -9.15 -9.53
N SER A 46 -3.89 -8.59 -9.63
CA SER A 46 -4.57 -8.33 -10.91
C SER A 46 -4.02 -7.09 -11.62
N ASP A 47 -4.29 -6.96 -12.93
CA ASP A 47 -3.89 -5.77 -13.69
C ASP A 47 -4.55 -4.49 -13.18
N LYS A 48 -5.80 -4.62 -12.69
CA LYS A 48 -6.49 -3.50 -12.06
C LYS A 48 -5.76 -3.04 -10.80
N GLU A 49 -5.36 -3.96 -9.93
CA GLU A 49 -4.61 -3.63 -8.71
C GLU A 49 -3.25 -3.02 -9.06
N LEU A 50 -2.52 -3.54 -10.05
CA LEU A 50 -1.27 -2.95 -10.51
C LEU A 50 -1.46 -1.51 -11.01
N LEU A 51 -2.54 -1.27 -11.76
CA LEU A 51 -2.87 0.08 -12.24
C LEU A 51 -3.22 1.02 -11.08
N ASP A 52 -3.99 0.54 -10.11
CA ASP A 52 -4.37 1.29 -8.92
C ASP A 52 -3.14 1.62 -8.05
N ILE A 53 -2.22 0.65 -7.86
CA ILE A 53 -0.94 0.87 -7.20
C ILE A 53 -0.17 2.00 -7.89
N ARG A 54 0.05 1.91 -9.20
CA ARG A 54 0.79 2.94 -9.95
C ARG A 54 0.17 4.32 -9.81
N LYS A 55 -1.14 4.43 -9.98
CA LYS A 55 -1.87 5.70 -9.89
C LYS A 55 -1.81 6.30 -8.48
N ASN A 56 -2.05 5.47 -7.47
CA ASN A 56 -2.16 5.95 -6.09
C ASN A 56 -0.80 6.29 -5.49
N VAL A 57 0.23 5.48 -5.76
CA VAL A 57 1.61 5.81 -5.36
C VAL A 57 2.03 7.14 -5.98
N LEU A 58 1.81 7.32 -7.29
CA LEU A 58 2.14 8.56 -7.99
C LEU A 58 1.37 9.78 -7.46
N LYS A 59 0.10 9.60 -7.10
CA LYS A 59 -0.79 10.69 -6.68
C LYS A 59 -0.59 11.10 -5.23
N TYR A 60 -0.35 10.15 -4.34
CA TYR A 60 -0.40 10.36 -2.89
C TYR A 60 0.96 10.26 -2.19
N SER A 61 2.03 9.98 -2.93
CA SER A 61 3.39 9.93 -2.37
C SER A 61 4.41 10.59 -3.27
N SER A 62 5.63 10.77 -2.75
CA SER A 62 6.79 11.22 -3.56
C SER A 62 7.42 10.09 -4.38
N VAL A 63 7.08 8.84 -4.08
CA VAL A 63 7.65 7.65 -4.73
C VAL A 63 7.34 7.61 -6.22
N ARG A 64 8.31 7.19 -7.00
CA ARG A 64 8.18 6.98 -8.45
C ARG A 64 8.65 5.57 -8.80
N PHE A 65 7.92 4.94 -9.70
CA PHE A 65 8.38 3.75 -10.39
C PHE A 65 9.09 4.19 -11.68
N THR A 66 10.38 3.91 -11.79
CA THR A 66 11.14 4.11 -13.03
C THR A 66 11.00 2.92 -13.95
N ASN A 67 10.78 1.75 -13.38
CA ASN A 67 10.31 0.56 -14.06
C ASN A 67 9.26 -0.16 -13.19
N PHE A 68 8.23 -0.75 -13.80
CA PHE A 68 7.26 -1.60 -13.12
C PHE A 68 6.61 -2.54 -14.14
N ASP A 69 7.24 -3.67 -14.37
CA ASP A 69 6.83 -4.66 -15.35
C ASP A 69 6.49 -5.99 -14.72
N VAL A 70 5.52 -6.66 -15.29
CA VAL A 70 5.13 -8.01 -14.91
C VAL A 70 4.99 -8.89 -16.15
N ILE A 71 5.36 -10.16 -16.01
CA ILE A 71 5.10 -11.20 -17.01
C ILE A 71 4.11 -12.17 -16.41
N ARG A 72 3.01 -12.46 -17.14
CA ARG A 72 1.98 -13.41 -16.70
C ARG A 72 2.12 -14.74 -17.42
N GLY A 73 1.79 -15.79 -16.70
CA GLY A 73 1.64 -17.12 -17.24
C GLY A 73 0.30 -17.32 -17.96
N LYS A 74 0.13 -18.50 -18.54
CA LYS A 74 -1.12 -18.91 -19.23
C LYS A 74 -2.32 -18.96 -18.27
N ASP A 75 -2.07 -19.12 -16.99
CA ASP A 75 -3.09 -19.12 -15.91
C ASP A 75 -3.47 -17.71 -15.44
N GLY A 76 -2.92 -16.66 -16.06
CA GLY A 76 -3.15 -15.26 -15.72
C GLY A 76 -2.37 -14.77 -14.49
N LYS A 77 -1.64 -15.64 -13.80
CA LYS A 77 -0.83 -15.26 -12.63
C LYS A 77 0.46 -14.61 -13.06
N ILE A 78 0.96 -13.70 -12.23
CA ILE A 78 2.29 -13.12 -12.41
C ILE A 78 3.32 -14.22 -12.19
N GLN A 79 4.19 -14.41 -13.17
CA GLN A 79 5.35 -15.31 -13.10
C GLN A 79 6.64 -14.56 -12.86
N PHE A 80 6.69 -13.30 -13.26
CA PHE A 80 7.87 -12.46 -13.05
C PHE A 80 7.46 -11.03 -12.75
N LEU A 81 8.12 -10.42 -11.76
CA LEU A 81 8.01 -9.03 -11.39
C LEU A 81 9.36 -8.35 -11.54
N SER A 82 9.39 -7.18 -12.15
CA SER A 82 10.52 -6.25 -12.13
C SER A 82 10.03 -4.87 -11.72
N MET A 83 10.63 -4.29 -10.70
CA MET A 83 10.21 -3.00 -10.17
C MET A 83 11.43 -2.19 -9.74
N GLU A 84 11.57 -0.98 -10.27
CA GLU A 84 12.56 -0.01 -9.85
C GLU A 84 11.87 1.18 -9.18
N ILE A 85 12.34 1.53 -8.00
CA ILE A 85 11.71 2.48 -7.09
C ILE A 85 12.67 3.63 -6.82
N ASP A 86 12.19 4.85 -6.94
CA ASP A 86 12.87 6.06 -6.49
C ASP A 86 11.94 6.82 -5.53
N CYS A 87 12.30 6.86 -4.25
CA CYS A 87 11.53 7.57 -3.22
C CYS A 87 11.71 9.09 -3.25
N ARG A 88 12.60 9.61 -4.11
CA ARG A 88 12.88 11.05 -4.30
C ARG A 88 13.46 11.75 -3.07
N ASP A 89 13.92 10.99 -2.10
CA ASP A 89 14.55 11.42 -0.85
C ASP A 89 15.88 10.69 -0.57
N GLY A 90 16.47 10.12 -1.63
CA GLY A 90 17.73 9.38 -1.59
C GLY A 90 17.59 7.86 -1.51
N TYR A 91 16.39 7.34 -1.21
CA TYR A 91 16.16 5.90 -1.15
C TYR A 91 15.73 5.36 -2.52
N LYS A 92 16.44 4.34 -2.99
CA LYS A 92 16.18 3.64 -4.26
C LYS A 92 16.32 2.15 -4.08
N ALA A 93 15.55 1.39 -4.85
CA ALA A 93 15.66 -0.07 -4.90
C ALA A 93 15.31 -0.61 -6.29
N SER A 94 15.87 -1.78 -6.58
CA SER A 94 15.47 -2.63 -7.69
C SER A 94 15.04 -3.97 -7.13
N ILE A 95 13.85 -4.43 -7.51
CA ILE A 95 13.26 -5.71 -7.10
C ILE A 95 13.03 -6.52 -8.37
N SER A 96 13.52 -7.75 -8.37
CA SER A 96 13.20 -8.74 -9.39
C SER A 96 12.86 -10.05 -8.70
N HIS A 97 11.71 -10.64 -9.04
CA HIS A 97 11.28 -11.89 -8.45
C HIS A 97 10.53 -12.77 -9.46
N SER A 98 10.83 -14.07 -9.41
CA SER A 98 10.12 -15.08 -10.20
C SER A 98 9.20 -15.86 -9.27
N PHE A 99 7.89 -15.80 -9.51
CA PHE A 99 6.90 -16.54 -8.73
C PHE A 99 6.78 -17.96 -9.25
N GLU A 100 7.08 -18.92 -8.41
CA GLU A 100 6.87 -20.34 -8.73
C GLU A 100 5.41 -20.75 -8.53
N LYS A 101 5.06 -21.93 -9.02
CA LYS A 101 3.71 -22.47 -8.83
C LYS A 101 3.44 -22.69 -7.33
N GLY A 102 2.41 -22.02 -6.83
CA GLY A 102 2.03 -22.10 -5.40
C GLY A 102 2.77 -21.12 -4.50
N ASP A 103 3.63 -20.25 -5.06
CA ASP A 103 4.27 -19.18 -4.31
C ASP A 103 3.20 -18.24 -3.71
N LYS A 104 3.31 -18.01 -2.41
CA LYS A 104 2.42 -17.11 -1.63
C LYS A 104 3.15 -15.85 -1.16
N SER A 105 4.41 -15.69 -1.55
CA SER A 105 5.18 -14.51 -1.16
C SER A 105 4.61 -13.23 -1.77
N VAL A 106 4.85 -12.12 -1.10
CA VAL A 106 4.53 -10.79 -1.57
C VAL A 106 5.81 -9.98 -1.64
N HIS A 107 6.20 -9.58 -2.82
CA HIS A 107 7.41 -8.80 -3.04
C HIS A 107 7.07 -7.32 -3.25
N GLY A 108 7.86 -6.46 -2.62
CA GLY A 108 7.60 -5.03 -2.69
C GLY A 108 8.51 -4.21 -1.82
N PHE A 109 8.00 -3.07 -1.35
CA PHE A 109 8.78 -2.17 -0.51
C PHE A 109 7.93 -1.49 0.57
N ILE A 110 8.64 -1.02 1.60
CA ILE A 110 8.12 -0.17 2.67
C ILE A 110 9.01 1.05 2.77
N ARG A 111 8.43 2.25 2.64
CA ARG A 111 9.07 3.52 2.99
C ARG A 111 8.44 4.08 4.26
N ASP A 112 9.23 4.20 5.32
CA ASP A 112 8.85 4.78 6.61
C ASP A 112 9.46 6.17 6.72
N TYR A 113 8.66 7.21 6.54
CA TYR A 113 9.09 8.61 6.61
C TYR A 113 9.32 9.10 8.05
N THR A 114 8.91 8.31 9.05
CA THR A 114 9.16 8.64 10.46
C THR A 114 10.59 8.29 10.91
N ARG A 115 11.37 7.63 10.05
CA ARG A 115 12.73 7.15 10.33
C ARG A 115 13.74 7.79 9.39
N THR A 116 14.91 8.11 9.93
CA THR A 116 16.04 8.67 9.18
C THR A 116 17.16 7.65 8.95
N ASN A 117 17.19 6.57 9.75
CA ASN A 117 18.20 5.51 9.59
C ASN A 117 17.84 4.63 8.40
N TYR A 118 18.77 4.46 7.45
CA TYR A 118 18.55 3.73 6.20
C TYR A 118 17.93 2.36 6.42
N ASP A 119 18.51 1.53 7.28
CA ASP A 119 18.05 0.15 7.53
C ASP A 119 16.63 0.06 8.12
N ARG A 120 16.11 1.16 8.65
CA ARG A 120 14.80 1.22 9.28
C ARG A 120 13.80 2.05 8.49
N ALA A 121 14.28 2.97 7.69
CA ALA A 121 13.46 3.90 6.92
C ALA A 121 12.99 3.32 5.58
N PHE A 122 13.73 2.36 5.05
CA PHE A 122 13.41 1.75 3.77
C PHE A 122 13.70 0.24 3.81
N TYR A 123 12.74 -0.54 3.35
CA TYR A 123 12.87 -1.98 3.18
C TYR A 123 12.29 -2.37 1.83
N TYR A 124 12.89 -3.32 1.16
CA TYR A 124 12.41 -3.91 -0.08
C TYR A 124 12.77 -5.39 -0.12
N GLY A 125 11.94 -6.19 -0.79
CA GLY A 125 12.09 -7.63 -0.88
C GLY A 125 10.79 -8.36 -0.54
N ASP A 126 10.90 -9.51 0.10
CA ASP A 126 9.77 -10.32 0.55
C ASP A 126 9.16 -9.72 1.82
N LEU A 127 7.87 -9.35 1.73
CA LEU A 127 7.13 -8.73 2.82
C LEU A 127 6.40 -9.74 3.71
N THR A 128 6.34 -11.01 3.32
CA THR A 128 5.49 -12.02 3.96
C THR A 128 6.21 -13.22 4.51
N THR A 129 7.34 -13.61 3.94
CA THR A 129 8.11 -14.76 4.38
C THR A 129 9.41 -14.40 5.06
N GLU A 130 9.98 -13.24 4.75
CA GLU A 130 11.13 -12.74 5.46
C GLU A 130 10.73 -12.03 6.76
N GLN A 131 11.33 -12.46 7.87
CA GLN A 131 11.02 -11.93 9.20
C GLN A 131 11.10 -10.40 9.27
N ALA A 132 12.12 -9.80 8.64
CA ALA A 132 12.30 -8.36 8.59
C ALA A 132 11.15 -7.63 7.86
N GLY A 133 10.64 -8.21 6.79
CA GLY A 133 9.47 -7.70 6.07
C GLY A 133 8.21 -7.78 6.92
N ILE A 134 7.94 -8.94 7.50
CA ILE A 134 6.78 -9.20 8.37
C ILE A 134 6.72 -8.22 9.54
N GLU A 135 7.81 -8.04 10.25
CA GLU A 135 7.88 -7.12 11.41
C GLU A 135 7.63 -5.67 11.02
N ARG A 136 8.13 -5.26 9.85
CA ARG A 136 7.92 -3.89 9.36
C ARG A 136 6.49 -3.64 8.93
N VAL A 137 5.89 -4.58 8.22
CA VAL A 137 4.47 -4.52 7.84
C VAL A 137 3.59 -4.43 9.09
N LYS A 138 3.77 -5.30 10.07
CA LYS A 138 3.04 -5.25 11.34
C LYS A 138 3.16 -3.88 12.00
N ARG A 139 4.36 -3.33 12.10
CA ARG A 139 4.62 -2.02 12.71
C ARG A 139 3.87 -0.89 12.00
N VAL A 140 3.81 -0.92 10.67
CA VAL A 140 3.09 0.08 9.88
C VAL A 140 1.58 -0.02 10.11
N LEU A 141 1.04 -1.25 10.16
CA LEU A 141 -0.39 -1.47 10.31
C LEU A 141 -0.91 -1.28 11.75
N GLU A 142 -0.04 -1.43 12.76
CA GLU A 142 -0.43 -1.26 14.18
C GLU A 142 -0.46 0.22 14.63
N LYS A 143 0.31 1.10 14.01
CA LYS A 143 0.41 2.52 14.40
C LYS A 143 -0.81 3.41 14.14
N PRO A 144 -1.69 3.19 13.15
CA PRO A 144 -2.84 4.06 12.92
C PRO A 144 -3.86 4.14 14.06
N LYS A 145 -3.79 3.23 15.05
CA LYS A 145 -4.73 3.21 16.18
C LYS A 145 -4.39 4.18 17.31
N GLU A 146 -3.17 4.72 17.37
CA GLU A 146 -2.74 5.63 18.45
C GLU A 146 -2.89 7.12 18.09
N ALA A 147 -3.20 7.46 16.85
CA ALA A 147 -3.31 8.84 16.38
C ALA A 147 -4.74 9.42 16.44
N GLU A 148 -5.71 8.67 16.92
CA GLU A 148 -7.13 9.09 17.04
C GLU A 148 -7.58 9.32 18.50
N GLN A 149 -6.66 9.59 19.42
CA GLN A 149 -7.02 10.02 20.78
C GLN A 149 -6.68 11.48 21.02
#